data_3f7b8cfccf99859b0a2090611c32cb89
#
_entry.id   3f7b8cfccf99859b0a2090611c32cb89
#
_cell.length_a   1.000
_cell.length_b   1.000
_cell.length_c   1.000
_cell.angle_alpha   90.00
_cell.angle_beta   90.00
_cell.angle_gamma   90.00
#
_symmetry.space_group_name_H-M   'P 1'
#
loop_
_entity.id
_entity.type
_entity.pdbx_description
1 polymer ?
#
loop_
_entity_poly.entity_id
_entity_poly.type
_entity_poly.pdbx_seq_one_letter_code
_entity_poly.pdbx_strand_id
1 'polypeptide(L)'
;MLAQHIARPRPARRALPAHPDPRLRRAFADLVTNAEATGGIERYVTALALKASLFDELLGPHAADLTETEFLDLAAFITPVRRKIGPWLGENGFARLHARILRLVQDQSHVDDRLAGFCAAFPQDKAHRWVRDLGAEVLHFTAPDRIPLMARWVWDARVGTGVLREVW
;
A
#
# COMPACT_ATOMS: atom_id res chain seq x y z
N MET A 1 29.70 -2.07 -23.99
CA MET A 1 29.01 -0.76 -23.96
C MET A 1 28.13 -0.75 -22.73
N LEU A 2 28.59 -0.08 -21.66
CA LEU A 2 27.84 0.04 -20.40
C LEU A 2 26.80 1.16 -20.58
N ALA A 3 25.52 0.79 -20.55
CA ALA A 3 24.43 1.75 -20.53
C ALA A 3 24.45 2.51 -19.19
N GLN A 4 24.76 3.79 -19.26
CA GLN A 4 24.67 4.71 -18.11
C GLN A 4 23.20 4.84 -17.72
N HIS A 5 22.84 4.29 -16.56
CA HIS A 5 21.56 4.56 -15.90
C HIS A 5 21.57 6.02 -15.45
N ILE A 6 20.91 6.89 -16.23
CA ILE A 6 20.68 8.29 -15.85
C ILE A 6 19.60 8.25 -14.75
N ALA A 7 20.05 8.37 -13.49
CA ALA A 7 19.15 8.56 -12.36
C ALA A 7 18.29 9.81 -12.61
N ARG A 8 16.98 9.65 -12.70
CA ARG A 8 16.03 10.78 -12.75
C ARG A 8 16.22 11.64 -11.49
N PRO A 9 16.30 12.97 -11.64
CA PRO A 9 16.42 13.85 -10.49
C PRO A 9 15.21 13.66 -9.58
N ARG A 10 15.48 13.38 -8.32
CA ARG A 10 14.49 13.27 -7.24
C ARG A 10 13.73 14.59 -7.17
N PRO A 11 12.40 14.63 -7.24
CA PRO A 11 11.66 15.88 -7.07
C PRO A 11 12.05 16.49 -5.72
N ALA A 12 12.33 17.79 -5.74
CA ALA A 12 12.66 18.54 -4.53
C ALA A 12 11.61 18.26 -3.46
N ARG A 13 12.04 17.87 -2.24
CA ARG A 13 11.17 17.69 -1.09
C ARG A 13 10.33 18.95 -0.94
N ARG A 14 9.08 18.88 -1.36
CA ARG A 14 8.10 19.92 -1.08
C ARG A 14 8.00 19.98 0.44
N ALA A 15 8.45 21.09 1.04
CA ALA A 15 8.29 21.30 2.47
C ALA A 15 6.81 21.07 2.79
N LEU A 16 6.52 20.12 3.67
CA LEU A 16 5.17 19.90 4.14
C LEU A 16 4.69 21.25 4.69
N PRO A 17 3.55 21.79 4.21
CA PRO A 17 3.01 23.01 4.79
C PRO A 17 2.90 22.78 6.29
N ALA A 18 3.34 23.74 7.09
CA ALA A 18 3.19 23.68 8.54
C ALA A 18 1.69 23.48 8.81
N HIS A 19 1.31 22.23 9.14
CA HIS A 19 -0.10 21.90 9.29
C HIS A 19 -0.65 22.72 10.44
N PRO A 20 -1.72 23.51 10.25
CA PRO A 20 -2.22 24.42 11.26
C PRO A 20 -2.79 23.69 12.49
N ASP A 21 -3.16 22.42 12.36
CA ASP A 21 -3.77 21.63 13.43
C ASP A 21 -2.74 21.25 14.53
N PRO A 22 -2.93 21.71 15.77
CA PRO A 22 -2.07 21.37 16.89
C PRO A 22 -2.02 19.87 17.21
N ARG A 23 -3.13 19.13 16.98
CA ARG A 23 -3.21 17.68 17.23
C ARG A 23 -2.29 16.93 16.29
N LEU A 24 -2.34 17.27 14.99
CA LEU A 24 -1.46 16.64 14.00
C LEU A 24 0.01 16.92 14.26
N ARG A 25 0.34 18.16 14.68
CA ARG A 25 1.73 18.49 15.06
C ARG A 25 2.19 17.67 16.26
N ARG A 26 1.34 17.51 17.27
CA ARG A 26 1.64 16.68 18.44
C ARG A 26 1.84 15.22 18.06
N ALA A 27 0.89 14.64 17.31
CA ALA A 27 0.98 13.26 16.83
C ALA A 27 2.25 13.01 16.02
N PHE A 28 2.66 13.98 15.19
CA PHE A 28 3.92 13.90 14.44
C PHE A 28 5.16 13.96 15.36
N ALA A 29 5.16 14.84 16.34
CA ALA A 29 6.26 14.92 17.32
C ALA A 29 6.37 13.63 18.13
N ASP A 30 5.23 13.07 18.58
CA ASP A 30 5.18 11.79 19.30
C ASP A 30 5.68 10.64 18.41
N LEU A 31 5.32 10.63 17.12
CA LEU A 31 5.81 9.65 16.15
C LEU A 31 7.34 9.72 16.01
N VAL A 32 7.91 10.92 15.86
CA VAL A 32 9.36 11.11 15.73
C VAL A 32 10.06 10.61 17.00
N THR A 33 9.59 11.03 18.18
CA THR A 33 10.14 10.62 19.47
C THR A 33 10.09 9.08 19.66
N ASN A 34 8.95 8.46 19.34
CA ASN A 34 8.81 7.01 19.46
C ASN A 34 9.69 6.25 18.46
N ALA A 35 9.95 6.84 17.29
CA ALA A 35 10.80 6.24 16.28
C ALA A 35 12.29 6.20 16.69
N GLU A 36 12.74 7.11 17.56
CA GLU A 36 14.15 7.16 18.03
C GLU A 36 14.59 5.84 18.64
N ALA A 37 13.73 5.20 19.44
CA ALA A 37 14.01 3.91 20.06
C ALA A 37 14.24 2.76 19.05
N THR A 38 13.84 2.94 17.78
CA THR A 38 13.89 1.91 16.73
C THR A 38 14.78 2.32 15.54
N GLY A 39 15.62 3.34 15.72
CA GLY A 39 16.59 3.79 14.70
C GLY A 39 16.17 5.02 13.91
N GLY A 40 15.22 5.80 14.43
CA GLY A 40 14.81 7.10 13.89
C GLY A 40 13.73 7.02 12.82
N ILE A 41 13.14 8.18 12.54
CA ILE A 41 12.04 8.29 11.55
C ILE A 41 12.53 8.01 10.12
N GLU A 42 13.79 8.28 9.83
CA GLU A 42 14.40 8.07 8.51
C GLU A 42 14.35 6.60 8.09
N ARG A 43 14.45 5.67 9.04
CA ARG A 43 14.33 4.24 8.78
C ARG A 43 12.95 3.89 8.21
N TYR A 44 11.90 4.47 8.78
CA TYR A 44 10.52 4.26 8.31
C TYR A 44 10.29 4.91 6.95
N VAL A 45 10.80 6.13 6.75
CA VAL A 45 10.72 6.83 5.45
C VAL A 45 11.44 6.02 4.36
N THR A 46 12.63 5.48 4.66
CA THR A 46 13.39 4.64 3.73
C THR A 46 12.63 3.35 3.41
N ALA A 47 12.05 2.69 4.41
CA ALA A 47 11.25 1.49 4.21
C ALA A 47 10.00 1.74 3.35
N LEU A 48 9.31 2.88 3.57
CA LEU A 48 8.17 3.27 2.74
C LEU A 48 8.58 3.60 1.30
N ALA A 49 9.72 4.27 1.11
CA ALA A 49 10.25 4.56 -0.21
C ALA A 49 10.63 3.28 -0.97
N LEU A 50 11.27 2.33 -0.28
CA LEU A 50 11.60 1.03 -0.85
C LEU A 50 10.32 0.25 -1.24
N LYS A 51 9.33 0.24 -0.36
CA LYS A 51 8.03 -0.38 -0.65
C LYS A 51 7.39 0.25 -1.88
N ALA A 52 7.32 1.59 -1.96
CA ALA A 52 6.75 2.28 -3.10
C ALA A 52 7.48 1.94 -4.42
N SER A 53 8.82 1.88 -4.38
CA SER A 53 9.61 1.49 -5.56
C SER A 53 9.32 0.06 -6.00
N LEU A 54 9.19 -0.88 -5.07
CA LEU A 54 8.86 -2.27 -5.36
C LEU A 54 7.48 -2.40 -6.02
N PHE A 55 6.49 -1.68 -5.50
CA PHE A 55 5.14 -1.69 -6.07
C PHE A 55 5.10 -1.07 -7.48
N ASP A 56 5.83 0.03 -7.71
CA ASP A 56 5.92 0.66 -9.02
C ASP A 56 6.62 -0.25 -10.04
N GLU A 57 7.70 -0.90 -9.64
CA GLU A 57 8.44 -1.85 -10.47
C GLU A 57 7.57 -3.06 -10.86
N LEU A 58 6.91 -3.70 -9.90
CA LEU A 58 6.20 -4.96 -10.11
C LEU A 58 4.76 -4.78 -10.62
N LEU A 59 4.07 -3.71 -10.22
CA LEU A 59 2.65 -3.47 -10.54
C LEU A 59 2.43 -2.27 -11.46
N GLY A 60 3.49 -1.58 -11.89
CA GLY A 60 3.44 -0.54 -12.88
C GLY A 60 3.43 -1.13 -14.32
N PRO A 61 4.37 -0.75 -15.18
CA PRO A 61 4.40 -1.21 -16.57
C PRO A 61 4.54 -2.73 -16.74
N HIS A 62 5.14 -3.41 -15.76
CA HIS A 62 5.42 -4.86 -15.78
C HIS A 62 4.36 -5.71 -15.07
N ALA A 63 3.26 -5.14 -14.66
CA ALA A 63 2.21 -5.85 -13.91
C ALA A 63 1.71 -7.14 -14.60
N ALA A 64 1.76 -7.19 -15.94
CA ALA A 64 1.34 -8.37 -16.72
C ALA A 64 2.30 -9.57 -16.56
N ASP A 65 3.57 -9.30 -16.29
CA ASP A 65 4.64 -10.30 -16.19
C ASP A 65 4.89 -10.74 -14.73
N LEU A 66 4.15 -10.19 -13.77
CA LEU A 66 4.28 -10.47 -12.35
C LEU A 66 4.18 -11.97 -12.07
N THR A 67 5.21 -12.51 -11.43
CA THR A 67 5.26 -13.92 -10.99
C THR A 67 4.68 -14.09 -9.59
N GLU A 68 4.35 -15.33 -9.22
CA GLU A 68 3.88 -15.65 -7.87
C GLU A 68 4.92 -15.32 -6.80
N THR A 69 6.20 -15.59 -7.06
CA THR A 69 7.30 -15.31 -6.13
C THR A 69 7.42 -13.80 -5.88
N GLU A 70 7.48 -13.00 -6.91
CA GLU A 70 7.54 -11.53 -6.80
C GLU A 70 6.32 -10.96 -6.06
N PHE A 71 5.13 -11.52 -6.35
CA PHE A 71 3.93 -11.12 -5.62
C PHE A 71 4.01 -11.48 -4.13
N LEU A 72 4.54 -12.64 -3.75
CA LEU A 72 4.71 -13.03 -2.35
C LEU A 72 5.71 -12.11 -1.64
N ASP A 73 6.79 -11.71 -2.30
CA ASP A 73 7.76 -10.74 -1.78
C ASP A 73 7.09 -9.38 -1.55
N LEU A 74 6.29 -8.91 -2.49
CA LEU A 74 5.49 -7.70 -2.36
C LEU A 74 4.47 -7.80 -1.20
N ALA A 75 3.75 -8.90 -1.12
CA ALA A 75 2.74 -9.14 -0.09
C ALA A 75 3.34 -9.23 1.33
N ALA A 76 4.62 -9.57 1.47
CA ALA A 76 5.33 -9.57 2.74
C ALA A 76 5.37 -8.18 3.40
N PHE A 77 5.33 -7.11 2.60
CA PHE A 77 5.25 -5.72 3.08
C PHE A 77 3.84 -5.29 3.51
N ILE A 78 2.82 -6.13 3.30
CA ILE A 78 1.43 -5.84 3.67
C ILE A 78 1.06 -6.67 4.90
N THR A 79 1.19 -6.09 6.08
CA THR A 79 1.03 -6.81 7.36
C THR A 79 -0.24 -7.67 7.46
N PRO A 80 -1.47 -7.20 7.08
CA PRO A 80 -2.66 -8.03 7.15
C PRO A 80 -2.68 -9.18 6.14
N VAL A 81 -1.90 -9.09 5.06
CA VAL A 81 -1.91 -10.01 3.92
C VAL A 81 -0.89 -11.13 4.08
N ARG A 82 0.33 -10.81 4.50
CA ARG A 82 1.52 -11.68 4.48
C ARG A 82 1.31 -13.09 5.09
N ARG A 83 0.45 -13.21 6.11
CA ARG A 83 0.16 -14.51 6.77
C ARG A 83 -1.01 -15.27 6.16
N LYS A 84 -1.78 -14.62 5.29
CA LYS A 84 -3.01 -15.17 4.73
C LYS A 84 -2.88 -15.55 3.28
N ILE A 85 -1.98 -14.90 2.56
CA ILE A 85 -1.89 -15.01 1.12
C ILE A 85 -1.37 -16.36 0.65
N GLY A 86 -0.32 -16.91 1.28
CA GLY A 86 0.26 -18.19 0.89
C GLY A 86 -0.76 -19.34 0.93
N PRO A 87 -1.44 -19.60 2.07
CA PRO A 87 -2.51 -20.59 2.12
C PRO A 87 -3.61 -20.36 1.09
N TRP A 88 -4.03 -19.11 0.89
CA TRP A 88 -5.06 -18.77 -0.08
C TRP A 88 -4.62 -19.10 -1.53
N LEU A 89 -3.36 -18.80 -1.89
CA LEU A 89 -2.80 -19.12 -3.21
C LEU A 89 -2.73 -20.64 -3.43
N GLY A 90 -2.34 -21.39 -2.42
CA GLY A 90 -2.33 -22.87 -2.49
C GLY A 90 -3.69 -23.47 -2.83
N GLU A 91 -4.79 -22.85 -2.38
CA GLU A 91 -6.16 -23.31 -2.66
C GLU A 91 -6.74 -22.75 -3.96
N ASN A 92 -6.39 -21.53 -4.35
CA ASN A 92 -7.07 -20.80 -5.41
C ASN A 92 -6.21 -20.54 -6.64
N GLY A 93 -4.89 -20.67 -6.54
CA GLY A 93 -3.91 -20.41 -7.58
C GLY A 93 -3.59 -18.94 -7.80
N PHE A 94 -2.35 -18.66 -8.19
CA PHE A 94 -1.85 -17.30 -8.41
C PHE A 94 -2.51 -16.64 -9.63
N ALA A 95 -2.70 -17.35 -10.73
CA ALA A 95 -3.27 -16.78 -11.96
C ALA A 95 -4.63 -16.09 -11.73
N ARG A 96 -5.45 -16.65 -10.83
CA ARG A 96 -6.74 -16.07 -10.47
C ARG A 96 -6.59 -14.74 -9.73
N LEU A 97 -5.64 -14.64 -8.82
CA LEU A 97 -5.35 -13.41 -8.09
C LEU A 97 -4.72 -12.37 -9.02
N HIS A 98 -3.75 -12.78 -9.82
CA HIS A 98 -3.05 -11.91 -10.77
C HIS A 98 -4.01 -11.22 -11.74
N ALA A 99 -4.94 -11.97 -12.35
CA ALA A 99 -5.97 -11.39 -13.21
C ALA A 99 -6.82 -10.31 -12.51
N ARG A 100 -7.11 -10.50 -11.21
CA ARG A 100 -7.85 -9.50 -10.41
C ARG A 100 -7.02 -8.28 -10.08
N ILE A 101 -5.73 -8.45 -9.79
CA ILE A 101 -4.80 -7.34 -9.56
C ILE A 101 -4.63 -6.53 -10.84
N LEU A 102 -4.42 -7.18 -11.98
CA LEU A 102 -4.34 -6.50 -13.28
C LEU A 102 -5.58 -5.64 -13.54
N ARG A 103 -6.77 -6.23 -13.34
CA ARG A 103 -8.00 -5.47 -13.49
C ARG A 103 -8.07 -4.28 -12.53
N LEU A 104 -7.66 -4.47 -11.28
CA LEU A 104 -7.66 -3.41 -10.26
C LEU A 104 -6.77 -2.22 -10.66
N VAL A 105 -5.57 -2.47 -11.20
CA VAL A 105 -4.62 -1.40 -11.57
C VAL A 105 -4.94 -0.77 -12.92
N GLN A 106 -5.50 -1.52 -13.88
CA GLN A 106 -5.78 -1.05 -15.25
C GLN A 106 -7.13 -0.36 -15.40
N ASP A 107 -8.10 -0.65 -14.53
CA ASP A 107 -9.42 -0.04 -14.56
C ASP A 107 -9.31 1.49 -14.35
N GLN A 108 -10.03 2.26 -15.16
CA GLN A 108 -10.06 3.72 -15.11
C GLN A 108 -11.30 4.28 -14.41
N SER A 109 -12.16 3.42 -13.86
CA SER A 109 -13.32 3.85 -13.09
C SER A 109 -12.91 4.52 -11.76
N HIS A 110 -13.88 5.06 -11.05
CA HIS A 110 -13.62 5.69 -9.75
C HIS A 110 -12.95 4.71 -8.77
N VAL A 111 -12.03 5.21 -7.96
CA VAL A 111 -11.20 4.37 -7.07
C VAL A 111 -12.02 3.49 -6.12
N ASP A 112 -13.14 4.01 -5.62
CA ASP A 112 -14.04 3.24 -4.74
C ASP A 112 -14.71 2.09 -5.47
N ASP A 113 -15.11 2.28 -6.74
CA ASP A 113 -15.72 1.23 -7.57
C ASP A 113 -14.70 0.14 -7.90
N ARG A 114 -13.46 0.52 -8.21
CA ARG A 114 -12.34 -0.40 -8.43
C ARG A 114 -12.09 -1.27 -7.20
N LEU A 115 -11.98 -0.64 -6.03
CA LEU A 115 -11.75 -1.35 -4.78
C LEU A 115 -12.94 -2.23 -4.40
N ALA A 116 -14.16 -1.74 -4.56
CA ALA A 116 -15.37 -2.52 -4.31
C ALA A 116 -15.47 -3.73 -5.23
N GLY A 117 -15.22 -3.56 -6.53
CA GLY A 117 -15.19 -4.64 -7.51
C GLY A 117 -14.13 -5.69 -7.22
N PHE A 118 -12.93 -5.25 -6.80
CA PHE A 118 -11.87 -6.15 -6.36
C PHE A 118 -12.31 -6.97 -5.14
N CYS A 119 -12.85 -6.32 -4.11
CA CYS A 119 -13.33 -6.99 -2.91
C CYS A 119 -14.49 -7.97 -3.21
N ALA A 120 -15.44 -7.59 -4.05
CA ALA A 120 -16.59 -8.42 -4.40
C ALA A 120 -16.21 -9.74 -5.10
N ALA A 121 -15.01 -9.82 -5.68
CA ALA A 121 -14.49 -11.03 -6.29
C ALA A 121 -14.01 -12.10 -5.30
N PHE A 122 -14.09 -11.83 -3.98
CA PHE A 122 -13.68 -12.75 -2.90
C PHE A 122 -14.84 -13.00 -1.92
N PRO A 123 -14.77 -14.06 -1.11
CA PRO A 123 -15.76 -14.28 -0.05
C PRO A 123 -15.82 -13.08 0.91
N GLN A 124 -17.04 -12.67 1.28
CA GLN A 124 -17.28 -11.49 2.13
C GLN A 124 -17.36 -11.87 3.62
N ASP A 125 -16.42 -12.68 4.07
CA ASP A 125 -16.35 -13.19 5.45
C ASP A 125 -15.17 -12.61 6.25
N LYS A 126 -15.08 -13.00 7.52
CA LYS A 126 -14.02 -12.54 8.44
C LYS A 126 -12.62 -13.00 8.00
N ALA A 127 -12.51 -14.16 7.37
CA ALA A 127 -11.24 -14.74 6.95
C ALA A 127 -10.62 -13.96 5.78
N HIS A 128 -11.44 -13.31 4.94
CA HIS A 128 -11.02 -12.57 3.75
C HIS A 128 -10.92 -11.04 3.94
N ARG A 129 -10.97 -10.53 5.16
CA ARG A 129 -10.84 -9.08 5.42
C ARG A 129 -9.53 -8.47 4.91
N TRP A 130 -8.48 -9.27 4.79
CA TRP A 130 -7.18 -8.86 4.25
C TRP A 130 -7.25 -8.43 2.77
N VAL A 131 -8.26 -8.87 2.04
CA VAL A 131 -8.45 -8.53 0.61
C VAL A 131 -8.58 -7.02 0.40
N ARG A 132 -9.36 -6.35 1.26
CA ARG A 132 -9.51 -4.89 1.18
C ARG A 132 -8.18 -4.18 1.44
N ASP A 133 -7.39 -4.65 2.41
CA ASP A 133 -6.09 -4.06 2.70
C ASP A 133 -5.12 -4.28 1.53
N LEU A 134 -5.14 -5.47 0.89
CA LEU A 134 -4.37 -5.74 -0.32
C LEU A 134 -4.76 -4.77 -1.44
N GLY A 135 -6.05 -4.65 -1.75
CA GLY A 135 -6.52 -3.78 -2.83
C GLY A 135 -6.20 -2.30 -2.58
N ALA A 136 -6.36 -1.83 -1.34
CA ALA A 136 -6.05 -0.46 -0.95
C ALA A 136 -4.55 -0.14 -1.07
N GLU A 137 -3.68 -1.07 -0.65
CA GLU A 137 -2.23 -0.92 -0.76
C GLU A 137 -1.77 -0.95 -2.23
N VAL A 138 -2.29 -1.87 -3.04
CA VAL A 138 -2.00 -1.94 -4.48
C VAL A 138 -2.38 -0.61 -5.14
N LEU A 139 -3.58 -0.11 -4.94
CA LEU A 139 -4.05 1.15 -5.53
C LEU A 139 -3.21 2.36 -5.09
N HIS A 140 -2.91 2.45 -3.79
CA HIS A 140 -2.12 3.56 -3.27
C HIS A 140 -0.70 3.56 -3.83
N PHE A 141 0.01 2.44 -3.74
CA PHE A 141 1.42 2.39 -4.12
C PHE A 141 1.67 2.40 -5.63
N THR A 142 0.66 2.08 -6.44
CA THR A 142 0.73 2.28 -7.91
C THR A 142 0.40 3.71 -8.34
N ALA A 143 -0.25 4.52 -7.49
CA ALA A 143 -0.60 5.90 -7.81
C ALA A 143 -0.65 6.79 -6.53
N PRO A 144 0.45 6.91 -5.77
CA PRO A 144 0.45 7.51 -4.42
C PRO A 144 0.05 8.99 -4.41
N ASP A 145 0.30 9.72 -5.49
CA ASP A 145 -0.06 11.15 -5.62
C ASP A 145 -1.55 11.37 -5.87
N ARG A 146 -2.28 10.32 -6.27
CA ARG A 146 -3.69 10.40 -6.67
C ARG A 146 -4.62 9.63 -5.74
N ILE A 147 -4.14 8.54 -5.15
CA ILE A 147 -4.96 7.62 -4.37
C ILE A 147 -4.42 7.59 -2.94
N PRO A 148 -5.15 8.11 -1.93
CA PRO A 148 -4.74 8.02 -0.54
C PRO A 148 -4.75 6.56 -0.06
N LEU A 149 -3.92 6.24 0.93
CA LEU A 149 -3.91 4.92 1.53
C LEU A 149 -5.20 4.71 2.34
N MET A 150 -6.06 3.82 1.86
CA MET A 150 -7.38 3.52 2.45
C MET A 150 -7.43 2.17 3.17
N ALA A 151 -6.29 1.69 3.66
CA ALA A 151 -6.23 0.48 4.48
C ALA A 151 -7.00 0.67 5.81
N ARG A 152 -7.56 -0.41 6.35
CA ARG A 152 -8.38 -0.35 7.58
C ARG A 152 -7.63 0.14 8.80
N TRP A 153 -6.32 -0.04 8.86
CA TRP A 153 -5.51 0.50 9.95
C TRP A 153 -5.41 2.04 9.91
N VAL A 154 -5.60 2.65 8.73
CA VAL A 154 -5.71 4.10 8.57
C VAL A 154 -7.08 4.56 9.06
N TRP A 155 -8.16 3.95 8.55
CA TRP A 155 -9.53 4.19 8.96
C TRP A 155 -10.44 3.00 8.65
N ASP A 156 -11.10 2.45 9.67
CA ASP A 156 -12.17 1.47 9.51
C ASP A 156 -13.51 2.14 9.89
N ALA A 157 -14.22 2.62 8.88
CA ALA A 157 -15.50 3.32 9.06
C ALA A 157 -16.57 2.46 9.73
N ARG A 158 -16.49 1.14 9.62
CA ARG A 158 -17.49 0.21 10.18
C ARG A 158 -17.42 0.14 11.71
N VAL A 159 -16.24 0.28 12.28
CA VAL A 159 -16.02 0.22 13.73
C VAL A 159 -15.53 1.56 14.30
N GLY A 160 -15.35 2.57 13.46
CA GLY A 160 -14.92 3.90 13.88
C GLY A 160 -13.51 3.90 14.49
N THR A 161 -12.59 3.10 13.96
CA THR A 161 -11.22 2.98 14.48
C THR A 161 -10.19 3.20 13.38
N GLY A 162 -8.95 3.46 13.78
CA GLY A 162 -7.81 3.68 12.87
C GLY A 162 -6.98 4.87 13.34
N VAL A 163 -5.80 5.05 12.76
CA VAL A 163 -4.86 6.13 13.13
C VAL A 163 -5.48 7.52 12.96
N LEU A 164 -6.38 7.69 12.01
CA LEU A 164 -7.05 9.00 11.79
C LEU A 164 -7.85 9.45 13.02
N ARG A 165 -8.35 8.52 13.84
CA ARG A 165 -9.06 8.88 15.07
C ARG A 165 -8.17 9.61 16.07
N GLU A 166 -6.86 9.33 16.06
CA GLU A 166 -5.92 9.94 16.99
C GLU A 166 -5.55 11.39 16.58
N VAL A 167 -5.83 11.76 15.33
CA VAL A 167 -5.45 13.06 14.76
C VAL A 167 -6.64 13.95 14.36
N TRP A 168 -7.87 13.43 14.41
CA TRP A 168 -9.14 14.13 14.20
C TRP A 168 -9.95 14.13 15.48
#